data_c615928d299c2f0e3b391e7c61f8393b
#
_entry.id   c615928d299c2f0e3b391e7c61f8393b
#
_cell.length_a   1.000
_cell.length_b   1.000
_cell.length_c   1.000
_cell.angle_alpha   90.00
_cell.angle_beta   90.00
_cell.angle_gamma   90.00
#
_symmetry.space_group_name_H-M   'P 1'
#
loop_
_entity.id
_entity.type
_entity.pdbx_description
1 polymer ?
#
loop_
_entity_poly.entity_id
_entity_poly.type
_entity_poly.pdbx_seq_one_letter_code
_entity_poly.pdbx_strand_id
1 'polypeptide(L)'
;VTEVARCFTGWTIRQPQQGGGFFFNPRMHDRGEKHVLGVTIPAGGGMEDGLKVLDILAKHPSTARFISKSLAIRFVADNPPDELIDRMAATFTKTDGDLREVMRTMLTSGEFWAASGFRSKLKSPLEMVVSAVRAVNGDVENPQQMANLMNTLGQPLYLKIEPTGYSNRGADWLNSASLLARMNFANSLAQGKVNGVKVDLTQFTGDAAQIEHNILLTDASAASQSAIEAGLSPDQNPVSRQPAAGPRIAGLTLGSPDFQRR
;
A
#
# COMPACT_ATOMS: atom_id res chain seq x y z
N VAL A 1 -8.31 17.63 -23.19
CA VAL A 1 -6.92 17.69 -22.67
C VAL A 1 -6.29 19.03 -23.01
N THR A 2 -6.29 19.47 -24.29
CA THR A 2 -5.68 20.75 -24.72
C THR A 2 -6.26 21.95 -23.97
N GLU A 3 -7.57 22.02 -23.84
CA GLU A 3 -8.24 23.12 -23.12
C GLU A 3 -7.83 23.23 -21.66
N VAL A 4 -7.67 22.05 -20.98
CA VAL A 4 -7.16 22.00 -19.61
C VAL A 4 -5.70 22.51 -19.55
N ALA A 5 -4.85 22.08 -20.49
CA ALA A 5 -3.47 22.57 -20.54
C ALA A 5 -3.41 24.10 -20.73
N ARG A 6 -4.28 24.67 -21.59
CA ARG A 6 -4.41 26.12 -21.76
C ARG A 6 -4.79 26.85 -20.47
N CYS A 7 -5.67 26.25 -19.66
CA CYS A 7 -6.05 26.81 -18.36
C CYS A 7 -4.88 26.87 -17.36
N PHE A 8 -3.94 25.94 -17.44
CA PHE A 8 -2.76 25.90 -16.56
C PHE A 8 -1.53 26.61 -17.11
N THR A 9 -1.60 27.21 -18.30
CA THR A 9 -0.50 28.03 -18.80
C THR A 9 -0.21 29.17 -17.82
N GLY A 10 1.05 29.52 -17.64
CA GLY A 10 1.48 30.53 -16.66
C GLY A 10 1.69 29.99 -15.24
N TRP A 11 1.19 28.82 -14.89
CA TRP A 11 1.54 28.16 -13.64
C TRP A 11 2.96 27.61 -13.73
N THR A 12 3.84 28.08 -12.86
CA THR A 12 5.26 27.76 -12.92
C THR A 12 5.91 27.77 -11.54
N ILE A 13 7.21 27.50 -11.49
CA ILE A 13 8.01 27.49 -10.26
C ILE A 13 9.03 28.60 -10.35
N ARG A 14 9.09 29.46 -9.33
CA ARG A 14 10.13 30.50 -9.22
C ARG A 14 11.40 29.85 -8.70
N GLN A 15 12.52 30.05 -9.42
CA GLN A 15 13.86 29.60 -9.02
C GLN A 15 13.90 28.13 -8.53
N PRO A 16 13.57 27.16 -9.38
CA PRO A 16 13.39 25.76 -8.96
C PRO A 16 14.65 25.15 -8.32
N GLN A 17 15.85 25.65 -8.67
CA GLN A 17 17.12 25.19 -8.11
C GLN A 17 17.45 25.78 -6.73
N GLN A 18 16.65 26.75 -6.24
CA GLN A 18 16.86 27.45 -4.96
C GLN A 18 15.71 27.18 -3.99
N GLY A 19 15.10 26.02 -4.07
CA GLY A 19 13.95 25.64 -3.24
C GLY A 19 12.64 26.36 -3.60
N GLY A 20 12.48 26.70 -4.88
CA GLY A 20 11.41 27.52 -5.40
C GLY A 20 9.99 27.11 -5.06
N GLY A 21 9.09 28.10 -5.01
CA GLY A 21 7.65 27.91 -4.77
C GLY A 21 6.82 28.20 -6.02
N PHE A 22 5.52 27.87 -5.92
CA PHE A 22 4.55 28.18 -6.96
C PHE A 22 4.55 29.67 -7.30
N PHE A 23 4.46 29.96 -8.60
CA PHE A 23 4.34 31.33 -9.11
C PHE A 23 3.46 31.31 -10.37
N PHE A 24 2.50 32.23 -10.45
CA PHE A 24 1.74 32.48 -11.67
C PHE A 24 2.37 33.60 -12.49
N ASN A 25 2.72 33.31 -13.76
CA ASN A 25 3.23 34.30 -14.70
C ASN A 25 2.13 34.67 -15.72
N PRO A 26 1.48 35.85 -15.60
CA PRO A 26 0.38 36.24 -16.47
C PRO A 26 0.79 36.48 -17.93
N ARG A 27 2.08 36.68 -18.21
CA ARG A 27 2.58 36.87 -19.57
C ARG A 27 2.67 35.53 -20.36
N MET A 28 2.69 34.42 -19.65
CA MET A 28 2.73 33.06 -20.23
C MET A 28 1.35 32.42 -20.29
N HIS A 29 0.31 33.10 -19.78
CA HIS A 29 -1.05 32.56 -19.72
C HIS A 29 -1.80 32.78 -21.03
N ASP A 30 -2.49 31.74 -21.50
CA ASP A 30 -3.43 31.80 -22.61
C ASP A 30 -4.70 32.49 -22.16
N ARG A 31 -5.01 33.63 -22.77
CA ARG A 31 -6.17 34.47 -22.42
C ARG A 31 -7.40 34.21 -23.27
N GLY A 32 -7.37 33.25 -24.18
CA GLY A 32 -8.53 32.89 -24.99
C GLY A 32 -9.61 32.18 -24.19
N GLU A 33 -10.83 32.15 -24.72
CA GLU A 33 -11.90 31.31 -24.18
C GLU A 33 -11.51 29.84 -24.21
N LYS A 34 -11.95 29.06 -23.20
CA LYS A 34 -11.65 27.63 -23.05
C LYS A 34 -12.90 26.86 -22.68
N HIS A 35 -12.96 25.57 -23.07
CA HIS A 35 -14.09 24.68 -22.79
C HIS A 35 -13.61 23.42 -22.07
N VAL A 36 -14.06 23.18 -20.84
CA VAL A 36 -13.65 22.04 -20.02
C VAL A 36 -14.89 21.31 -19.50
N LEU A 37 -15.07 20.05 -19.93
CA LEU A 37 -16.18 19.18 -19.49
C LEU A 37 -17.56 19.86 -19.58
N GLY A 38 -17.82 20.58 -20.67
CA GLY A 38 -19.08 21.28 -20.90
C GLY A 38 -19.20 22.64 -20.20
N VAL A 39 -18.19 23.07 -19.47
CA VAL A 39 -18.13 24.40 -18.84
C VAL A 39 -17.29 25.35 -19.68
N THR A 40 -17.84 26.52 -20.01
CA THR A 40 -17.10 27.58 -20.68
C THR A 40 -16.37 28.45 -19.64
N ILE A 41 -15.08 28.63 -19.85
CA ILE A 41 -14.21 29.54 -19.10
C ILE A 41 -13.97 30.76 -19.99
N PRO A 42 -14.47 31.96 -19.63
CA PRO A 42 -14.43 33.13 -20.49
C PRO A 42 -13.01 33.58 -20.84
N ALA A 43 -12.88 34.27 -21.97
CA ALA A 43 -11.63 34.90 -22.35
C ALA A 43 -11.24 36.02 -21.34
N GLY A 44 -9.94 36.30 -21.22
CA GLY A 44 -9.40 37.34 -20.37
C GLY A 44 -9.10 36.89 -18.92
N GLY A 45 -9.27 35.62 -18.61
CA GLY A 45 -8.93 35.07 -17.31
C GLY A 45 -7.42 35.07 -17.00
N GLY A 46 -7.06 34.45 -15.90
CA GLY A 46 -5.71 34.36 -15.38
C GLY A 46 -5.49 33.08 -14.55
N MET A 47 -4.95 33.22 -13.35
CA MET A 47 -4.72 32.10 -12.44
C MET A 47 -6.03 31.34 -12.12
N GLU A 48 -7.14 32.07 -12.11
CA GLU A 48 -8.49 31.57 -11.82
C GLU A 48 -8.95 30.50 -12.79
N ASP A 49 -8.46 30.51 -14.05
CA ASP A 49 -8.80 29.50 -15.04
C ASP A 49 -8.36 28.09 -14.60
N GLY A 50 -7.15 27.99 -14.08
CA GLY A 50 -6.64 26.73 -13.52
C GLY A 50 -7.37 26.32 -12.25
N LEU A 51 -7.69 27.27 -11.35
CA LEU A 51 -8.47 26.98 -10.14
C LEU A 51 -9.87 26.49 -10.50
N LYS A 52 -10.49 27.08 -11.52
CA LYS A 52 -11.81 26.63 -12.02
C LYS A 52 -11.79 25.20 -12.53
N VAL A 53 -10.71 24.82 -13.21
CA VAL A 53 -10.54 23.41 -13.66
C VAL A 53 -10.44 22.48 -12.46
N LEU A 54 -9.68 22.84 -11.42
CA LEU A 54 -9.58 22.04 -10.21
C LEU A 54 -10.95 21.88 -9.51
N ASP A 55 -11.73 22.95 -9.42
CA ASP A 55 -13.09 22.90 -8.87
C ASP A 55 -14.02 21.98 -9.66
N ILE A 56 -13.99 22.09 -11.00
CA ILE A 56 -14.78 21.22 -11.90
C ILE A 56 -14.41 19.74 -11.68
N LEU A 57 -13.12 19.45 -11.63
CA LEU A 57 -12.63 18.08 -11.46
C LEU A 57 -12.92 17.54 -10.06
N ALA A 58 -12.74 18.33 -9.02
CA ALA A 58 -13.00 17.93 -7.64
C ALA A 58 -14.47 17.56 -7.40
N LYS A 59 -15.40 18.24 -8.05
CA LYS A 59 -16.85 18.03 -7.92
C LYS A 59 -17.43 17.05 -8.95
N HIS A 60 -16.59 16.54 -9.86
CA HIS A 60 -17.07 15.67 -10.93
C HIS A 60 -17.50 14.30 -10.37
N PRO A 61 -18.67 13.75 -10.81
CA PRO A 61 -19.15 12.44 -10.31
C PRO A 61 -18.17 11.30 -10.52
N SER A 62 -17.39 11.32 -11.60
CA SER A 62 -16.34 10.32 -11.84
C SER A 62 -15.21 10.41 -10.80
N THR A 63 -14.90 11.59 -10.28
CA THR A 63 -13.92 11.77 -9.20
C THR A 63 -14.45 11.16 -7.91
N ALA A 64 -15.71 11.40 -7.56
CA ALA A 64 -16.34 10.80 -6.39
C ALA A 64 -16.25 9.26 -6.43
N ARG A 65 -16.61 8.65 -7.58
CA ARG A 65 -16.53 7.20 -7.77
C ARG A 65 -15.09 6.68 -7.78
N PHE A 66 -14.17 7.40 -8.43
CA PHE A 66 -12.76 7.01 -8.51
C PHE A 66 -12.09 7.01 -7.13
N ILE A 67 -12.27 8.07 -6.35
CA ILE A 67 -11.72 8.17 -4.99
C ILE A 67 -12.33 7.09 -4.08
N SER A 68 -13.64 6.93 -4.12
CA SER A 68 -14.36 5.90 -3.35
C SER A 68 -13.86 4.49 -3.68
N LYS A 69 -13.71 4.18 -4.98
CA LYS A 69 -13.17 2.90 -5.44
C LYS A 69 -11.72 2.69 -4.99
N SER A 70 -10.89 3.73 -5.07
CA SER A 70 -9.50 3.65 -4.64
C SER A 70 -9.37 3.37 -3.15
N LEU A 71 -10.20 4.01 -2.32
CA LEU A 71 -10.26 3.76 -0.88
C LEU A 71 -10.78 2.35 -0.57
N ALA A 72 -11.85 1.91 -1.25
CA ALA A 72 -12.39 0.56 -1.07
C ALA A 72 -11.39 -0.53 -1.50
N ILE A 73 -10.66 -0.34 -2.61
CA ILE A 73 -9.56 -1.24 -3.00
C ILE A 73 -8.45 -1.24 -1.93
N ARG A 74 -8.13 -0.10 -1.35
CA ARG A 74 -7.06 -0.01 -0.34
C ARG A 74 -7.43 -0.72 0.96
N PHE A 75 -8.67 -0.60 1.43
CA PHE A 75 -9.05 -0.95 2.79
C PHE A 75 -10.00 -2.14 2.91
N VAL A 76 -10.76 -2.49 1.87
CA VAL A 76 -11.75 -3.57 1.91
C VAL A 76 -11.27 -4.82 1.18
N ALA A 77 -11.15 -4.78 -0.13
CA ALA A 77 -10.74 -5.92 -0.96
C ALA A 77 -10.17 -5.45 -2.29
N ASP A 78 -9.49 -6.36 -3.02
CA ASP A 78 -8.98 -6.05 -4.37
C ASP A 78 -10.11 -5.82 -5.38
N ASN A 79 -11.27 -6.44 -5.16
CA ASN A 79 -12.50 -6.26 -5.92
C ASN A 79 -13.65 -5.93 -4.96
N PRO A 80 -13.74 -4.69 -4.47
CA PRO A 80 -14.80 -4.29 -3.55
C PRO A 80 -16.16 -4.25 -4.26
N PRO A 81 -17.28 -4.53 -3.56
CA PRO A 81 -18.62 -4.46 -4.12
C PRO A 81 -18.96 -3.07 -4.68
N ASP A 82 -19.59 -3.03 -5.85
CA ASP A 82 -19.97 -1.77 -6.49
C ASP A 82 -20.98 -0.98 -5.64
N GLU A 83 -21.87 -1.64 -4.92
CA GLU A 83 -22.85 -1.02 -4.02
C GLU A 83 -22.17 -0.21 -2.91
N LEU A 84 -21.06 -0.71 -2.36
CA LEU A 84 -20.28 0.05 -1.38
C LEU A 84 -19.64 1.28 -2.03
N ILE A 85 -19.05 1.11 -3.22
CA ILE A 85 -18.42 2.21 -3.95
C ILE A 85 -19.45 3.30 -4.26
N ASP A 86 -20.67 2.93 -4.68
CA ASP A 86 -21.73 3.88 -5.01
C ASP A 86 -22.24 4.64 -3.78
N ARG A 87 -22.39 3.98 -2.63
CA ARG A 87 -22.74 4.66 -1.35
C ARG A 87 -21.64 5.64 -0.91
N MET A 88 -20.38 5.24 -1.03
CA MET A 88 -19.24 6.12 -0.72
C MET A 88 -19.19 7.33 -1.67
N ALA A 89 -19.43 7.12 -2.97
CA ALA A 89 -19.46 8.19 -3.98
C ALA A 89 -20.64 9.15 -3.76
N ALA A 90 -21.81 8.64 -3.36
CA ALA A 90 -22.94 9.48 -2.96
C ALA A 90 -22.62 10.34 -1.74
N THR A 91 -21.94 9.77 -0.74
CA THR A 91 -21.45 10.53 0.42
C THR A 91 -20.45 11.61 0.01
N PHE A 92 -19.48 11.28 -0.84
CA PHE A 92 -18.51 12.24 -1.37
C PHE A 92 -19.21 13.44 -2.02
N THR A 93 -20.16 13.18 -2.91
CA THR A 93 -20.92 14.24 -3.60
C THR A 93 -21.77 15.07 -2.62
N LYS A 94 -22.46 14.41 -1.67
CA LYS A 94 -23.32 15.07 -0.69
C LYS A 94 -22.55 15.99 0.27
N THR A 95 -21.30 15.65 0.58
CA THR A 95 -20.46 16.35 1.58
C THR A 95 -19.39 17.24 0.93
N ASP A 96 -19.52 17.51 -0.38
CA ASP A 96 -18.55 18.31 -1.16
C ASP A 96 -17.10 17.80 -1.01
N GLY A 97 -16.94 16.46 -1.01
CA GLY A 97 -15.62 15.81 -0.99
C GLY A 97 -15.04 15.56 0.42
N ASP A 98 -15.84 15.61 1.50
CA ASP A 98 -15.34 15.28 2.84
C ASP A 98 -14.94 13.82 2.93
N LEU A 99 -13.63 13.58 2.87
CA LEU A 99 -13.05 12.23 2.92
C LEU A 99 -13.26 11.54 4.27
N ARG A 100 -13.45 12.28 5.36
CA ARG A 100 -13.77 11.68 6.67
C ARG A 100 -15.12 11.00 6.63
N GLU A 101 -16.12 11.65 6.04
CA GLU A 101 -17.46 11.07 5.93
C GLU A 101 -17.50 9.91 4.92
N VAL A 102 -16.70 9.99 3.84
CA VAL A 102 -16.52 8.87 2.92
C VAL A 102 -15.90 7.67 3.64
N MET A 103 -14.84 7.89 4.41
CA MET A 103 -14.21 6.83 5.23
C MET A 103 -15.17 6.28 6.28
N ARG A 104 -15.96 7.15 6.93
CA ARG A 104 -17.00 6.72 7.89
C ARG A 104 -17.99 5.78 7.22
N THR A 105 -18.50 6.15 6.03
CA THR A 105 -19.43 5.32 5.25
C THR A 105 -18.84 3.94 4.98
N MET A 106 -17.56 3.86 4.63
CA MET A 106 -16.87 2.59 4.40
C MET A 106 -16.73 1.79 5.71
N LEU A 107 -16.17 2.40 6.77
CA LEU A 107 -15.84 1.70 8.02
C LEU A 107 -17.07 1.21 8.79
N THR A 108 -18.24 1.86 8.60
CA THR A 108 -19.52 1.43 9.22
C THR A 108 -20.33 0.49 8.34
N SER A 109 -19.85 0.16 7.14
CA SER A 109 -20.54 -0.74 6.22
C SER A 109 -20.40 -2.21 6.62
N GLY A 110 -21.42 -3.02 6.32
CA GLY A 110 -21.36 -4.46 6.53
C GLY A 110 -20.28 -5.15 5.69
N GLU A 111 -19.99 -4.63 4.51
CA GLU A 111 -18.97 -5.17 3.58
C GLU A 111 -17.55 -5.04 4.14
N PHE A 112 -17.25 -3.97 4.88
CA PHE A 112 -15.96 -3.81 5.53
C PHE A 112 -15.73 -4.87 6.62
N TRP A 113 -16.77 -5.22 7.36
CA TRP A 113 -16.71 -6.18 8.46
C TRP A 113 -17.07 -7.61 8.04
N ALA A 114 -17.35 -7.85 6.78
CA ALA A 114 -17.66 -9.19 6.29
C ALA A 114 -16.47 -10.14 6.47
N ALA A 115 -16.75 -11.38 6.88
CA ALA A 115 -15.72 -12.42 7.05
C ALA A 115 -14.88 -12.65 5.78
N SER A 116 -15.47 -12.47 4.59
CA SER A 116 -14.78 -12.55 3.30
C SER A 116 -13.75 -11.44 3.07
N GLY A 117 -13.85 -10.33 3.79
CA GLY A 117 -12.88 -9.22 3.76
C GLY A 117 -11.70 -9.43 4.70
N PHE A 118 -11.88 -10.23 5.75
CA PHE A 118 -10.81 -10.45 6.73
C PHE A 118 -9.62 -11.19 6.10
N ARG A 119 -8.44 -10.58 6.21
CA ARG A 119 -7.18 -11.10 5.60
C ARG A 119 -7.31 -11.44 4.10
N SER A 120 -8.13 -10.71 3.37
CA SER A 120 -8.33 -10.94 1.93
C SER A 120 -7.23 -10.31 1.08
N LYS A 121 -6.52 -9.30 1.61
CA LYS A 121 -5.54 -8.51 0.86
C LYS A 121 -4.11 -8.97 1.13
N LEU A 122 -3.38 -9.21 0.05
CA LEU A 122 -1.94 -9.46 0.14
C LEU A 122 -1.22 -8.16 0.54
N LYS A 123 -0.31 -8.25 1.47
CA LYS A 123 0.59 -7.15 1.85
C LYS A 123 1.51 -6.78 0.67
N SER A 124 1.64 -5.49 0.39
CA SER A 124 2.69 -4.99 -0.50
C SER A 124 4.09 -5.30 0.08
N PRO A 125 5.17 -5.21 -0.70
CA PRO A 125 6.52 -5.40 -0.16
C PRO A 125 6.84 -4.50 1.05
N LEU A 126 6.43 -3.23 1.01
CA LEU A 126 6.57 -2.31 2.15
C LEU A 126 5.81 -2.83 3.38
N GLU A 127 4.54 -3.21 3.22
CA GLU A 127 3.73 -3.73 4.32
C GLU A 127 4.30 -5.03 4.87
N MET A 128 4.79 -5.92 3.99
CA MET A 128 5.41 -7.19 4.39
C MET A 128 6.66 -6.95 5.23
N VAL A 129 7.60 -6.12 4.74
CA VAL A 129 8.86 -5.85 5.44
C VAL A 129 8.62 -5.17 6.78
N VAL A 130 7.84 -4.09 6.80
CA VAL A 130 7.58 -3.33 8.03
C VAL A 130 6.83 -4.17 9.05
N SER A 131 5.79 -4.92 8.64
CA SER A 131 5.04 -5.75 9.57
C SER A 131 5.86 -6.93 10.10
N ALA A 132 6.72 -7.53 9.27
CA ALA A 132 7.58 -8.63 9.71
C ALA A 132 8.62 -8.17 10.73
N VAL A 133 9.32 -7.06 10.46
CA VAL A 133 10.30 -6.49 11.42
C VAL A 133 9.61 -6.15 12.75
N ARG A 134 8.41 -5.56 12.71
CA ARG A 134 7.64 -5.26 13.93
C ARG A 134 7.18 -6.52 14.67
N ALA A 135 6.74 -7.55 13.94
CA ALA A 135 6.27 -8.79 14.55
C ALA A 135 7.36 -9.55 15.32
N VAL A 136 8.62 -9.38 14.91
CA VAL A 136 9.77 -9.97 15.62
C VAL A 136 10.50 -8.97 16.52
N ASN A 137 9.89 -7.85 16.86
CA ASN A 137 10.51 -6.77 17.65
C ASN A 137 11.93 -6.39 17.14
N GLY A 138 12.11 -6.38 15.82
CA GLY A 138 13.39 -6.09 15.18
C GLY A 138 13.80 -4.63 15.37
N ASP A 139 15.03 -4.41 15.81
CA ASP A 139 15.65 -3.09 15.89
C ASP A 139 16.31 -2.74 14.56
N VAL A 140 15.92 -1.62 13.96
CA VAL A 140 16.43 -1.17 12.66
C VAL A 140 17.64 -0.28 12.85
N GLU A 141 18.82 -0.87 12.72
CA GLU A 141 20.11 -0.18 12.84
C GLU A 141 20.47 0.59 11.55
N ASN A 142 19.98 0.11 10.38
CA ASN A 142 20.27 0.74 9.08
C ASN A 142 19.00 0.82 8.20
N PRO A 143 18.27 1.95 8.19
CA PRO A 143 17.07 2.14 7.39
C PRO A 143 17.31 2.02 5.87
N GLN A 144 18.52 2.35 5.38
CA GLN A 144 18.86 2.23 3.96
C GLN A 144 18.82 0.76 3.49
N GLN A 145 19.25 -0.17 4.35
CA GLN A 145 19.18 -1.60 4.01
C GLN A 145 17.72 -2.06 3.89
N MET A 146 16.81 -1.50 4.69
CA MET A 146 15.37 -1.77 4.55
C MET A 146 14.83 -1.25 3.22
N ALA A 147 15.21 -0.06 2.80
CA ALA A 147 14.84 0.49 1.50
C ALA A 147 15.36 -0.39 0.34
N ASN A 148 16.60 -0.87 0.43
CA ASN A 148 17.19 -1.79 -0.55
C ASN A 148 16.44 -3.13 -0.61
N LEU A 149 16.02 -3.64 0.54
CA LEU A 149 15.23 -4.87 0.61
C LEU A 149 13.86 -4.70 -0.05
N MET A 150 13.18 -3.58 0.18
CA MET A 150 11.91 -3.27 -0.50
C MET A 150 12.09 -3.17 -2.02
N ASN A 151 13.21 -2.60 -2.49
CA ASN A 151 13.56 -2.59 -3.90
C ASN A 151 13.71 -4.03 -4.45
N THR A 152 14.43 -4.90 -3.75
CA THR A 152 14.60 -6.32 -4.14
C THR A 152 13.26 -7.06 -4.20
N LEU A 153 12.31 -6.71 -3.34
CA LEU A 153 10.95 -7.26 -3.32
C LEU A 153 10.01 -6.62 -4.35
N GLY A 154 10.50 -5.67 -5.17
CA GLY A 154 9.76 -5.06 -6.27
C GLY A 154 9.05 -3.74 -5.95
N GLN A 155 9.32 -3.13 -4.78
CA GLN A 155 8.76 -1.82 -4.41
C GLN A 155 9.86 -0.83 -4.00
N PRO A 156 10.68 -0.33 -4.95
CA PRO A 156 11.66 0.70 -4.65
C PRO A 156 10.97 1.98 -4.15
N LEU A 157 11.32 2.43 -2.95
CA LEU A 157 10.68 3.60 -2.34
C LEU A 157 11.00 4.86 -3.15
N TYR A 158 9.97 5.68 -3.39
CA TYR A 158 10.04 6.96 -4.13
C TYR A 158 10.55 6.87 -5.59
N LEU A 159 10.68 5.66 -6.15
CA LEU A 159 11.18 5.47 -7.53
C LEU A 159 10.08 5.09 -8.53
N LYS A 160 8.81 5.17 -8.14
CA LYS A 160 7.69 4.97 -9.07
C LYS A 160 7.60 6.19 -9.99
N ILE A 161 7.78 5.97 -11.30
CA ILE A 161 7.81 7.05 -12.30
C ILE A 161 6.39 7.50 -12.63
N GLU A 162 5.45 6.55 -12.72
CA GLU A 162 4.07 6.85 -13.08
C GLU A 162 3.33 7.57 -11.94
N PRO A 163 2.53 8.60 -12.27
CA PRO A 163 1.82 9.41 -11.28
C PRO A 163 0.73 8.65 -10.51
N THR A 164 0.36 7.46 -10.97
CA THR A 164 -0.61 6.57 -10.30
C THR A 164 -0.09 5.94 -9.01
N GLY A 165 1.21 5.99 -8.76
CA GLY A 165 1.85 5.33 -7.63
C GLY A 165 1.87 3.80 -7.75
N TYR A 166 2.21 3.12 -6.67
CA TYR A 166 2.21 1.66 -6.61
C TYR A 166 0.80 1.11 -6.46
N SER A 167 0.57 -0.08 -7.04
CA SER A 167 -0.73 -0.73 -6.99
C SER A 167 -1.15 -1.09 -5.56
N ASN A 168 -2.45 -0.94 -5.30
CA ASN A 168 -3.10 -1.42 -4.07
C ASN A 168 -3.70 -2.82 -4.23
N ARG A 169 -3.55 -3.47 -5.38
CA ARG A 169 -4.06 -4.83 -5.62
C ARG A 169 -2.99 -5.86 -5.32
N GLY A 170 -3.35 -6.91 -4.58
CA GLY A 170 -2.44 -7.98 -4.19
C GLY A 170 -1.89 -8.76 -5.37
N ALA A 171 -2.70 -8.98 -6.42
CA ALA A 171 -2.29 -9.70 -7.63
C ALA A 171 -1.06 -9.09 -8.31
N ASP A 172 -0.90 -7.77 -8.25
CA ASP A 172 0.21 -7.08 -8.89
C ASP A 172 1.55 -7.30 -8.16
N TRP A 173 1.50 -7.82 -6.93
CA TRP A 173 2.66 -8.10 -6.07
C TRP A 173 3.02 -9.58 -6.00
N LEU A 174 2.25 -10.46 -6.63
CA LEU A 174 2.39 -11.89 -6.49
C LEU A 174 2.78 -12.54 -7.81
N ASN A 175 4.00 -13.05 -7.85
CA ASN A 175 4.50 -13.99 -8.86
C ASN A 175 5.46 -14.98 -8.17
N SER A 176 5.86 -16.03 -8.86
CA SER A 176 6.70 -17.09 -8.28
C SER A 176 8.01 -16.55 -7.70
N ALA A 177 8.67 -15.60 -8.38
CA ALA A 177 9.92 -15.01 -7.92
C ALA A 177 9.70 -14.15 -6.67
N SER A 178 8.64 -13.34 -6.64
CA SER A 178 8.33 -12.49 -5.48
C SER A 178 7.92 -13.33 -4.28
N LEU A 179 7.19 -14.42 -4.48
CA LEU A 179 6.83 -15.32 -3.39
C LEU A 179 8.07 -15.95 -2.75
N LEU A 180 8.99 -16.49 -3.57
CA LEU A 180 10.25 -17.05 -3.09
C LEU A 180 11.09 -16.00 -2.34
N ALA A 181 11.18 -14.78 -2.88
CA ALA A 181 11.91 -13.68 -2.24
C ALA A 181 11.31 -13.31 -0.87
N ARG A 182 9.97 -13.30 -0.74
CA ARG A 182 9.26 -13.07 0.52
C ARG A 182 9.53 -14.17 1.54
N MET A 183 9.51 -15.43 1.13
CA MET A 183 9.83 -16.56 2.01
C MET A 183 11.28 -16.53 2.46
N ASN A 184 12.23 -16.23 1.57
CA ASN A 184 13.65 -16.10 1.90
C ASN A 184 13.88 -14.95 2.87
N PHE A 185 13.21 -13.80 2.67
CA PHE A 185 13.25 -12.69 3.60
C PHE A 185 12.72 -13.08 4.98
N ALA A 186 11.55 -13.71 5.06
CA ALA A 186 10.93 -14.16 6.30
C ALA A 186 11.88 -15.08 7.11
N ASN A 187 12.45 -16.08 6.44
CA ASN A 187 13.42 -16.98 7.05
C ASN A 187 14.71 -16.27 7.50
N SER A 188 15.25 -15.38 6.68
CA SER A 188 16.46 -14.63 7.02
C SER A 188 16.23 -13.70 8.21
N LEU A 189 15.08 -13.04 8.27
CA LEU A 189 14.72 -12.14 9.38
C LEU A 189 14.59 -12.92 10.69
N ALA A 190 13.86 -14.03 10.70
CA ALA A 190 13.68 -14.86 11.88
C ALA A 190 14.98 -15.47 12.39
N GLN A 191 15.99 -15.62 11.51
CA GLN A 191 17.33 -16.12 11.88
C GLN A 191 18.32 -14.98 12.23
N GLY A 192 17.87 -13.71 12.28
CA GLY A 192 18.75 -12.58 12.53
C GLY A 192 19.80 -12.32 11.44
N LYS A 193 19.53 -12.74 10.19
CA LYS A 193 20.47 -12.66 9.05
C LYS A 193 20.16 -11.51 8.09
N VAL A 194 19.20 -10.65 8.41
CA VAL A 194 18.88 -9.47 7.59
C VAL A 194 19.81 -8.34 7.99
N ASN A 195 20.64 -7.88 7.06
CA ASN A 195 21.55 -6.77 7.28
C ASN A 195 20.79 -5.49 7.70
N GLY A 196 21.25 -4.83 8.76
CA GLY A 196 20.66 -3.59 9.26
C GLY A 196 19.42 -3.79 10.13
N VAL A 197 19.07 -5.04 10.47
CA VAL A 197 18.05 -5.36 11.48
C VAL A 197 18.60 -6.34 12.49
N LYS A 198 18.52 -5.96 13.75
CA LYS A 198 18.88 -6.84 14.88
C LYS A 198 17.62 -7.47 15.45
N VAL A 199 17.62 -8.78 15.57
CA VAL A 199 16.51 -9.57 16.14
C VAL A 199 17.03 -10.36 17.33
N ASP A 200 16.34 -10.25 18.47
CA ASP A 200 16.63 -11.11 19.61
C ASP A 200 16.01 -12.50 19.37
N LEU A 201 16.86 -13.48 19.06
CA LEU A 201 16.41 -14.84 18.78
C LEU A 201 15.90 -15.59 20.02
N THR A 202 16.24 -15.10 21.23
CA THR A 202 15.80 -15.73 22.48
C THR A 202 14.31 -15.54 22.75
N GLN A 203 13.64 -14.60 22.05
CA GLN A 203 12.21 -14.40 22.14
C GLN A 203 11.38 -15.55 21.55
N PHE A 204 11.96 -16.33 20.63
CA PHE A 204 11.26 -17.45 19.99
C PHE A 204 11.31 -18.71 20.88
N THR A 205 10.70 -18.62 22.05
CA THR A 205 10.57 -19.70 23.04
C THR A 205 9.13 -20.19 23.11
N GLY A 206 8.95 -21.41 23.62
CA GLY A 206 7.64 -22.06 23.71
C GLY A 206 7.37 -23.07 22.60
N ASP A 207 6.14 -23.53 22.51
CA ASP A 207 5.70 -24.42 21.43
C ASP A 207 5.40 -23.65 20.13
N ALA A 208 5.11 -24.39 19.08
CA ALA A 208 4.85 -23.81 17.75
C ALA A 208 3.63 -22.88 17.79
N ALA A 209 2.54 -23.29 18.42
CA ALA A 209 1.32 -22.51 18.50
C ALA A 209 1.51 -21.16 19.22
N GLN A 210 2.34 -21.12 20.26
CA GLN A 210 2.64 -19.91 21.00
C GLN A 210 3.48 -18.93 20.16
N ILE A 211 4.47 -19.41 19.43
CA ILE A 211 5.28 -18.57 18.52
C ILE A 211 4.42 -18.03 17.37
N GLU A 212 3.58 -18.87 16.78
CA GLU A 212 2.62 -18.49 15.73
C GLU A 212 1.67 -17.40 16.22
N HIS A 213 1.06 -17.60 17.39
CA HIS A 213 0.13 -16.65 17.99
C HIS A 213 0.79 -15.29 18.26
N ASN A 214 2.02 -15.29 18.78
CA ASN A 214 2.76 -14.05 19.05
C ASN A 214 3.08 -13.25 17.78
N ILE A 215 3.30 -13.93 16.65
CA ILE A 215 3.60 -13.28 15.37
C ILE A 215 2.32 -12.85 14.66
N LEU A 216 1.28 -13.70 14.66
CA LEU A 216 0.03 -13.46 13.93
C LEU A 216 -0.97 -12.62 14.74
N LEU A 217 -0.84 -12.57 16.08
CA LEU A 217 -1.80 -12.01 17.04
C LEU A 217 -3.19 -12.69 16.99
N THR A 218 -3.26 -13.84 16.36
CA THR A 218 -4.43 -14.74 16.27
C THR A 218 -3.93 -16.16 16.06
N ASP A 219 -4.81 -17.14 16.15
CA ASP A 219 -4.47 -18.51 15.80
C ASP A 219 -4.19 -18.64 14.30
N ALA A 220 -3.22 -19.47 13.95
CA ALA A 220 -2.92 -19.78 12.56
C ALA A 220 -4.04 -20.65 11.94
N SER A 221 -4.31 -20.47 10.66
CA SER A 221 -5.23 -21.34 9.93
C SER A 221 -4.69 -22.79 9.87
N ALA A 222 -5.59 -23.76 9.77
CA ALA A 222 -5.21 -25.17 9.65
C ALA A 222 -4.23 -25.43 8.49
N ALA A 223 -4.38 -24.70 7.39
CA ALA A 223 -3.47 -24.78 6.24
C ALA A 223 -2.06 -24.26 6.57
N SER A 224 -1.95 -23.17 7.31
CA SER A 224 -0.66 -22.64 7.76
C SER A 224 -0.01 -23.53 8.80
N GLN A 225 -0.77 -24.06 9.76
CA GLN A 225 -0.28 -25.02 10.75
C GLN A 225 0.30 -26.26 10.08
N SER A 226 -0.45 -26.89 9.17
CA SER A 226 0.02 -28.06 8.44
C SER A 226 1.29 -27.78 7.61
N ALA A 227 1.39 -26.58 7.00
CA ALA A 227 2.56 -26.20 6.23
C ALA A 227 3.79 -25.97 7.14
N ILE A 228 3.59 -25.37 8.32
CA ILE A 228 4.65 -25.17 9.31
C ILE A 228 5.13 -26.52 9.86
N GLU A 229 4.22 -27.40 10.24
CA GLU A 229 4.56 -28.77 10.70
C GLU A 229 5.34 -29.54 9.64
N ALA A 230 4.89 -29.53 8.38
CA ALA A 230 5.62 -30.15 7.28
C ALA A 230 7.01 -29.53 7.08
N GLY A 231 7.13 -28.21 7.20
CA GLY A 231 8.40 -27.51 7.12
C GLY A 231 9.34 -27.76 8.31
N LEU A 232 8.83 -28.25 9.43
CA LEU A 232 9.62 -28.61 10.61
C LEU A 232 10.11 -30.07 10.57
N SER A 233 9.58 -30.91 9.68
CA SER A 233 10.01 -32.31 9.54
C SER A 233 11.52 -32.37 9.32
N PRO A 234 12.21 -33.38 9.90
CA PRO A 234 13.66 -33.52 9.76
C PRO A 234 14.03 -33.63 8.29
N ASP A 235 14.90 -32.75 7.84
CA ASP A 235 15.51 -32.84 6.52
C ASP A 235 16.34 -34.15 6.48
N GLN A 236 16.15 -34.97 5.46
CA GLN A 236 16.91 -36.24 5.30
C GLN A 236 18.38 -35.99 4.96
N ASN A 237 18.83 -34.75 4.88
CA ASN A 237 20.21 -34.40 4.58
C ASN A 237 21.02 -34.14 5.88
N PRO A 238 21.88 -35.04 6.30
CA PRO A 238 22.62 -34.95 7.58
C PRO A 238 23.69 -33.84 7.62
N VAL A 239 23.91 -33.11 6.53
CA VAL A 239 24.96 -32.08 6.42
C VAL A 239 24.43 -30.69 6.73
N SER A 240 23.13 -30.47 6.77
CA SER A 240 22.56 -29.15 7.07
C SER A 240 22.52 -28.90 8.60
N ARG A 241 23.29 -27.93 9.09
CA ARG A 241 23.05 -27.36 10.42
C ARG A 241 21.68 -26.68 10.41
N GLN A 242 20.67 -27.36 10.91
CA GLN A 242 19.33 -26.79 11.04
C GLN A 242 19.36 -25.65 12.08
N PRO A 243 18.71 -24.52 11.83
CA PRO A 243 18.47 -23.47 12.85
C PRO A 243 17.74 -24.07 14.07
N ALA A 244 17.85 -23.40 15.23
CA ALA A 244 17.03 -23.73 16.38
C ALA A 244 15.54 -23.73 16.00
N ALA A 245 14.75 -24.57 16.66
CA ALA A 245 13.33 -24.78 16.27
C ALA A 245 12.52 -23.47 16.28
N GLY A 246 12.70 -22.64 17.32
CA GLY A 246 11.95 -21.36 17.44
C GLY A 246 12.13 -20.41 16.25
N PRO A 247 13.36 -20.00 15.87
CA PRO A 247 13.58 -19.20 14.68
C PRO A 247 13.06 -19.82 13.38
N ARG A 248 13.05 -21.13 13.27
CA ARG A 248 12.51 -21.84 12.12
C ARG A 248 10.99 -21.72 12.04
N ILE A 249 10.30 -21.93 13.17
CA ILE A 249 8.85 -21.72 13.30
C ILE A 249 8.51 -20.27 12.95
N ALA A 250 9.21 -19.30 13.54
CA ALA A 250 8.99 -17.88 13.28
C ALA A 250 9.15 -17.53 11.78
N GLY A 251 10.18 -18.07 11.11
CA GLY A 251 10.41 -17.86 9.68
C GLY A 251 9.29 -18.44 8.81
N LEU A 252 8.83 -19.65 9.11
CA LEU A 252 7.71 -20.29 8.42
C LEU A 252 6.40 -19.53 8.66
N THR A 253 6.16 -19.06 9.88
CA THR A 253 4.98 -18.25 10.22
C THR A 253 4.96 -16.91 9.46
N LEU A 254 6.07 -16.18 9.44
CA LEU A 254 6.22 -14.95 8.65
C LEU A 254 6.07 -15.18 7.14
N GLY A 255 6.49 -16.35 6.65
CA GLY A 255 6.33 -16.78 5.26
C GLY A 255 4.94 -17.32 4.93
N SER A 256 4.08 -17.57 5.93
CA SER A 256 2.76 -18.18 5.73
C SER A 256 1.77 -17.24 5.03
N PRO A 257 0.73 -17.81 4.39
CA PRO A 257 -0.35 -17.01 3.82
C PRO A 257 -1.06 -16.14 4.87
N ASP A 258 -1.17 -16.60 6.11
CA ASP A 258 -1.83 -15.86 7.20
C ASP A 258 -1.07 -14.58 7.57
N PHE A 259 0.26 -14.61 7.57
CA PHE A 259 1.04 -13.41 7.83
C PHE A 259 1.14 -12.49 6.60
N GLN A 260 1.20 -13.05 5.40
CA GLN A 260 1.35 -12.25 4.17
C GLN A 260 0.08 -11.50 3.77
N ARG A 261 -1.05 -11.80 4.39
CA ARG A 261 -2.33 -11.11 4.18
C ARG A 261 -2.66 -10.18 5.36
N ARG A 262 -3.54 -9.22 5.10
CA ARG A 262 -4.08 -8.25 6.06
C ARG A 262 -5.56 -8.04 5.84
#